data_ae9cbfc28ba6b25286dca3e37a7647ec
#
_entry.id   ae9cbfc28ba6b25286dca3e37a7647ec
#
_cell.length_a   1.000
_cell.length_b   1.000
_cell.length_c   1.000
_cell.angle_alpha   90.00
_cell.angle_beta   90.00
_cell.angle_gamma   90.00
#
_symmetry.space_group_name_H-M   'P 1'
#
loop_
_entity.id
_entity.type
_entity.pdbx_description
1 polymer ?
#
loop_
_entity_poly.entity_id
_entity_poly.type
_entity_poly.pdbx_seq_one_letter_code
_entity_poly.pdbx_strand_id
1 'polypeptide(L)'
;QNPVFATMIMLAITVLGLFSYQRLQVDQFPSIDFPVIVVVTDYPGASPEIVETEVSKKIEEGVNSIAGINALTSKSYEGQSVVVIEFQLHIDGRKAAEDVREKLATIKAGLRTEVKEPRVLRFDPSARAIWSVAVLPEDKNSQANAVELTNWANQTLKKRLENVRGVGSVTVVGGTKREINLYLNPQALESFGITADQVVAAVRNENQDLPVGSVRNLEQDRVVQINARMKRPEDFANIIVARRGGAAIRLFQVAQINDGAQEAESLALFNGQRALVLQVQKSQDENTIQVVDGLNKARDEMQSLMPKGWKLENVTDGSRPIRVAVDNVKRTLIEGALLTILIVFLFLNIYVVPIYK
;
A
#
# COMPACT_ATOMS: atom_id res chain seq x y z
N GLN A 1 8.53 -13.79 -61.38
CA GLN A 1 7.94 -13.24 -60.15
C GLN A 1 7.03 -14.32 -59.58
N ASN A 2 7.34 -14.82 -58.39
CA ASN A 2 6.59 -15.90 -57.73
C ASN A 2 5.52 -15.28 -56.80
N PRO A 3 4.26 -15.18 -57.20
CA PRO A 3 3.20 -14.58 -56.39
C PRO A 3 2.94 -15.38 -55.11
N VAL A 4 3.18 -16.70 -55.14
CA VAL A 4 3.08 -17.57 -53.94
C VAL A 4 4.08 -17.17 -52.86
N PHE A 5 5.30 -16.79 -53.23
CA PHE A 5 6.32 -16.37 -52.28
C PHE A 5 5.95 -15.04 -51.61
N ALA A 6 5.41 -14.09 -52.36
CA ALA A 6 4.95 -12.82 -51.84
C ALA A 6 3.77 -12.99 -50.84
N THR A 7 2.82 -13.85 -51.18
CA THR A 7 1.68 -14.14 -50.26
C THR A 7 2.13 -14.84 -48.99
N MET A 8 3.10 -15.76 -49.06
CA MET A 8 3.66 -16.42 -47.87
C MET A 8 4.37 -15.44 -46.92
N ILE A 9 5.15 -14.50 -47.49
CA ILE A 9 5.81 -13.45 -46.67
C ILE A 9 4.78 -12.55 -46.01
N MET A 10 3.75 -12.09 -46.71
CA MET A 10 2.67 -11.28 -46.15
C MET A 10 1.95 -12.01 -45.04
N LEU A 11 1.66 -13.29 -45.22
CA LEU A 11 0.99 -14.11 -44.25
C LEU A 11 1.86 -14.30 -42.98
N ALA A 12 3.17 -14.53 -43.18
CA ALA A 12 4.11 -14.63 -42.06
C ALA A 12 4.20 -13.33 -41.26
N ILE A 13 4.27 -12.17 -41.91
CA ILE A 13 4.28 -10.86 -41.24
C ILE A 13 2.97 -10.60 -40.51
N THR A 14 1.83 -10.98 -41.11
CA THR A 14 0.51 -10.83 -40.48
C THR A 14 0.40 -11.69 -39.19
N VAL A 15 0.86 -12.94 -39.25
CA VAL A 15 0.87 -13.85 -38.10
C VAL A 15 1.78 -13.31 -36.98
N LEU A 16 3.00 -12.85 -37.33
CA LEU A 16 3.91 -12.22 -36.37
C LEU A 16 3.30 -10.97 -35.77
N GLY A 17 2.63 -10.13 -36.57
CA GLY A 17 1.95 -8.92 -36.10
C GLY A 17 0.82 -9.24 -35.11
N LEU A 18 -0.02 -10.23 -35.43
CA LEU A 18 -1.09 -10.68 -34.52
C LEU A 18 -0.55 -11.24 -33.18
N PHE A 19 0.53 -12.01 -33.28
CA PHE A 19 1.17 -12.55 -32.05
C PHE A 19 1.80 -11.46 -31.18
N SER A 20 2.49 -10.49 -31.80
CA SER A 20 3.05 -9.34 -31.11
C SER A 20 1.98 -8.46 -30.50
N TYR A 21 0.87 -8.26 -31.21
CA TYR A 21 -0.27 -7.47 -30.73
C TYR A 21 -0.88 -8.01 -29.43
N GLN A 22 -0.99 -9.34 -29.30
CA GLN A 22 -1.52 -9.97 -28.07
C GLN A 22 -0.60 -9.80 -26.84
N ARG A 23 0.68 -9.48 -27.08
CA ARG A 23 1.69 -9.30 -26.01
C ARG A 23 1.95 -7.84 -25.67
N LEU A 24 1.34 -6.89 -26.38
CA LEU A 24 1.48 -5.47 -26.09
C LEU A 24 0.93 -5.18 -24.68
N GLN A 25 1.80 -4.67 -23.84
CA GLN A 25 1.40 -4.13 -22.55
C GLN A 25 0.73 -2.78 -22.79
N VAL A 26 -0.49 -2.63 -22.27
CA VAL A 26 -1.24 -1.40 -22.40
C VAL A 26 -1.37 -0.76 -21.05
N ASP A 27 -0.77 0.42 -20.87
CA ASP A 27 -0.83 1.20 -19.64
C ASP A 27 -1.18 2.66 -19.95
N GLN A 28 -1.65 3.38 -18.94
CA GLN A 28 -2.03 4.80 -19.07
C GLN A 28 -0.79 5.71 -19.20
N PHE A 29 0.30 5.35 -18.53
CA PHE A 29 1.55 6.11 -18.56
C PHE A 29 2.71 5.18 -18.95
N PRO A 30 3.69 5.70 -19.70
CA PRO A 30 4.92 4.97 -19.93
C PRO A 30 5.64 4.73 -18.59
N SER A 31 6.32 3.61 -18.46
CA SER A 31 7.17 3.31 -17.31
C SER A 31 8.38 4.25 -17.31
N ILE A 32 8.24 5.42 -16.68
CA ILE A 32 9.35 6.38 -16.49
C ILE A 32 9.86 6.19 -15.08
N ASP A 33 11.13 5.87 -14.94
CA ASP A 33 11.79 5.84 -13.64
C ASP A 33 12.25 7.27 -13.27
N PHE A 34 11.56 7.86 -12.29
CA PHE A 34 11.98 9.13 -11.73
C PHE A 34 12.93 8.86 -10.56
N PRO A 35 14.17 9.33 -10.60
CA PRO A 35 15.12 9.11 -9.52
C PRO A 35 14.81 10.06 -8.34
N VAL A 36 13.65 9.90 -7.75
CA VAL A 36 13.21 10.64 -6.55
C VAL A 36 13.10 9.65 -5.39
N ILE A 37 13.84 9.96 -4.34
CA ILE A 37 13.91 9.16 -3.12
C ILE A 37 13.23 9.92 -1.99
N VAL A 38 12.34 9.29 -1.28
CA VAL A 38 11.66 9.84 -0.11
C VAL A 38 12.11 9.10 1.14
N VAL A 39 12.68 9.84 2.09
CA VAL A 39 13.08 9.31 3.40
C VAL A 39 12.02 9.74 4.42
N VAL A 40 11.35 8.77 5.02
CA VAL A 40 10.35 8.99 6.06
C VAL A 40 10.89 8.48 7.39
N THR A 41 10.90 9.34 8.39
CA THR A 41 11.42 9.02 9.72
C THR A 41 10.41 9.43 10.78
N ASP A 42 9.95 8.48 11.59
CA ASP A 42 8.98 8.73 12.65
C ASP A 42 9.71 9.05 13.97
N TYR A 43 9.26 10.11 14.63
CA TYR A 43 9.69 10.52 15.98
C TYR A 43 8.46 10.82 16.85
N PRO A 44 7.79 9.79 17.38
CA PRO A 44 6.52 9.95 18.10
C PRO A 44 6.59 10.93 19.25
N GLY A 45 5.61 11.84 19.34
CA GLY A 45 5.49 12.83 20.41
C GLY A 45 6.40 14.05 20.27
N ALA A 46 7.20 14.16 19.20
CA ALA A 46 8.04 15.33 18.97
C ALA A 46 7.26 16.44 18.21
N SER A 47 7.45 17.70 18.64
CA SER A 47 6.94 18.85 17.89
C SER A 47 7.65 19.00 16.55
N PRO A 48 7.06 19.71 15.54
CA PRO A 48 7.72 19.94 14.25
C PRO A 48 9.10 20.54 14.35
N GLU A 49 9.33 21.47 15.27
CA GLU A 49 10.63 22.12 15.49
C GLU A 49 11.69 21.14 16.01
N ILE A 50 11.29 20.22 16.90
CA ILE A 50 12.16 19.15 17.39
C ILE A 50 12.48 18.17 16.28
N VAL A 51 11.47 17.78 15.49
CA VAL A 51 11.66 16.90 14.32
C VAL A 51 12.61 17.55 13.32
N GLU A 52 12.47 18.86 13.06
CA GLU A 52 13.36 19.58 12.16
C GLU A 52 14.81 19.52 12.64
N THR A 53 15.06 19.90 13.89
CA THR A 53 16.42 20.03 14.41
C THR A 53 17.11 18.71 14.67
N GLU A 54 16.37 17.73 15.20
CA GLU A 54 16.94 16.44 15.64
C GLU A 54 16.93 15.38 14.55
N VAL A 55 16.10 15.52 13.51
CA VAL A 55 15.93 14.50 12.47
C VAL A 55 16.16 15.09 11.09
N SER A 56 15.35 16.05 10.63
CA SER A 56 15.36 16.52 9.24
C SER A 56 16.71 17.11 8.85
N LYS A 57 17.25 18.05 9.63
CA LYS A 57 18.56 18.67 9.36
C LYS A 57 19.71 17.67 9.35
N LYS A 58 19.71 16.71 10.28
CA LYS A 58 20.76 15.68 10.32
C LYS A 58 20.74 14.78 9.09
N ILE A 59 19.52 14.44 8.61
CA ILE A 59 19.38 13.67 7.38
C ILE A 59 19.80 14.49 6.17
N GLU A 60 19.38 15.76 6.05
CA GLU A 60 19.75 16.65 4.97
C GLU A 60 21.28 16.81 4.87
N GLU A 61 21.93 17.13 5.98
CA GLU A 61 23.40 17.29 6.04
C GLU A 61 24.12 16.01 5.60
N GLY A 62 23.63 14.85 6.05
CA GLY A 62 24.25 13.57 5.73
C GLY A 62 24.05 13.15 4.27
N VAL A 63 22.86 13.34 3.71
CA VAL A 63 22.58 12.95 2.33
C VAL A 63 23.08 13.97 1.30
N ASN A 64 23.28 15.22 1.68
CA ASN A 64 23.76 16.29 0.77
C ASN A 64 25.13 15.98 0.13
N SER A 65 25.89 15.07 0.71
CA SER A 65 27.18 14.60 0.17
C SER A 65 27.05 13.62 -1.00
N ILE A 66 25.85 13.16 -1.33
CA ILE A 66 25.62 12.21 -2.41
C ILE A 66 25.68 12.95 -3.76
N ALA A 67 26.45 12.41 -4.69
CA ALA A 67 26.59 13.01 -6.01
C ALA A 67 25.29 12.90 -6.85
N GLY A 68 25.03 13.94 -7.62
CA GLY A 68 23.92 13.93 -8.57
C GLY A 68 22.56 14.34 -8.01
N ILE A 69 22.50 14.87 -6.80
CA ILE A 69 21.30 15.51 -6.26
C ILE A 69 20.99 16.77 -7.07
N ASN A 70 19.74 16.88 -7.51
CA ASN A 70 19.19 18.05 -8.19
C ASN A 70 18.50 18.99 -7.21
N ALA A 71 17.66 18.43 -6.33
CA ALA A 71 16.96 19.17 -5.29
C ALA A 71 16.81 18.34 -4.02
N LEU A 72 16.86 19.01 -2.88
CA LEU A 72 16.64 18.42 -1.56
C LEU A 72 15.61 19.27 -0.83
N THR A 73 14.49 18.65 -0.43
CA THR A 73 13.39 19.32 0.27
C THR A 73 12.98 18.48 1.47
N SER A 74 12.79 19.12 2.61
CA SER A 74 12.25 18.45 3.79
C SER A 74 10.96 19.09 4.28
N LYS A 75 10.15 18.27 4.95
CA LYS A 75 8.94 18.69 5.66
C LYS A 75 8.92 18.00 7.02
N SER A 76 8.86 18.82 8.06
CA SER A 76 8.77 18.35 9.44
C SER A 76 7.33 18.50 9.94
N TYR A 77 6.71 17.37 10.23
CA TYR A 77 5.39 17.30 10.82
C TYR A 77 5.51 16.92 12.31
N GLU A 78 4.40 17.02 13.03
CA GLU A 78 4.32 16.47 14.38
C GLU A 78 4.59 14.96 14.34
N GLY A 79 5.64 14.52 15.01
CA GLY A 79 6.03 13.12 15.09
C GLY A 79 6.64 12.51 13.83
N GLN A 80 6.87 13.28 12.74
CA GLN A 80 7.37 12.70 11.49
C GLN A 80 8.21 13.69 10.67
N SER A 81 9.33 13.21 10.14
CA SER A 81 10.16 13.88 9.13
C SER A 81 9.96 13.21 7.76
N VAL A 82 9.80 14.02 6.73
CA VAL A 82 9.76 13.58 5.32
C VAL A 82 10.79 14.36 4.54
N VAL A 83 11.84 13.69 4.06
CA VAL A 83 12.90 14.28 3.24
C VAL A 83 12.79 13.74 1.82
N VAL A 84 12.61 14.62 0.84
CA VAL A 84 12.50 14.30 -0.57
C VAL A 84 13.80 14.68 -1.27
N ILE A 85 14.44 13.72 -1.91
CA ILE A 85 15.72 13.86 -2.60
C ILE A 85 15.47 13.59 -4.08
N GLU A 86 15.57 14.63 -4.89
CA GLU A 86 15.47 14.54 -6.33
C GLU A 86 16.86 14.44 -6.95
N PHE A 87 17.12 13.39 -7.69
CA PHE A 87 18.36 13.20 -8.43
C PHE A 87 18.21 13.63 -9.88
N GLN A 88 19.34 13.84 -10.55
CA GLN A 88 19.36 14.12 -11.98
C GLN A 88 18.82 12.91 -12.77
N LEU A 89 18.06 13.16 -13.84
CA LEU A 89 17.31 12.13 -14.59
C LEU A 89 18.16 10.99 -15.18
N HIS A 90 19.48 11.18 -15.33
CA HIS A 90 20.39 10.14 -15.83
C HIS A 90 20.84 9.14 -14.76
N ILE A 91 20.49 9.38 -13.48
CA ILE A 91 20.87 8.52 -12.37
C ILE A 91 19.83 7.40 -12.20
N ASP A 92 20.32 6.17 -12.04
CA ASP A 92 19.45 5.02 -11.73
C ASP A 92 18.85 5.19 -10.32
N GLY A 93 17.50 5.23 -10.24
CA GLY A 93 16.78 5.40 -8.99
C GLY A 93 17.02 4.26 -7.96
N ARG A 94 17.41 3.07 -8.41
CA ARG A 94 17.79 1.96 -7.51
C ARG A 94 19.14 2.25 -6.84
N LYS A 95 20.13 2.65 -7.63
CA LYS A 95 21.44 3.02 -7.10
C LYS A 95 21.35 4.22 -6.16
N ALA A 96 20.58 5.25 -6.54
CA ALA A 96 20.32 6.39 -5.68
C ALA A 96 19.71 5.98 -4.31
N ALA A 97 18.77 5.05 -4.31
CA ALA A 97 18.17 4.54 -3.07
C ALA A 97 19.17 3.75 -2.21
N GLU A 98 20.11 3.02 -2.82
CA GLU A 98 21.18 2.32 -2.11
C GLU A 98 22.18 3.31 -1.48
N ASP A 99 22.61 4.31 -2.23
CA ASP A 99 23.52 5.36 -1.75
C ASP A 99 22.88 6.14 -0.58
N VAL A 100 21.58 6.46 -0.66
CA VAL A 100 20.83 7.09 0.43
C VAL A 100 20.78 6.19 1.67
N ARG A 101 20.50 4.87 1.51
CA ARG A 101 20.49 3.93 2.64
C ARG A 101 21.84 3.83 3.33
N GLU A 102 22.93 3.78 2.57
CA GLU A 102 24.28 3.74 3.11
C GLU A 102 24.58 4.97 3.96
N LYS A 103 24.24 6.17 3.47
CA LYS A 103 24.39 7.42 4.24
C LYS A 103 23.52 7.43 5.49
N LEU A 104 22.26 7.01 5.39
CA LEU A 104 21.35 6.93 6.53
C LEU A 104 21.84 5.97 7.62
N ALA A 105 22.46 4.87 7.24
CA ALA A 105 23.06 3.93 8.20
C ALA A 105 24.15 4.61 9.06
N THR A 106 24.92 5.51 8.45
CA THR A 106 25.94 6.30 9.16
C THR A 106 25.31 7.35 10.07
N ILE A 107 24.26 8.02 9.62
CA ILE A 107 23.55 9.08 10.36
C ILE A 107 22.79 8.51 11.56
N LYS A 108 22.28 7.28 11.44
CA LYS A 108 21.47 6.60 12.48
C LYS A 108 22.13 6.61 13.85
N ALA A 109 23.47 6.48 13.92
CA ALA A 109 24.21 6.52 15.17
C ALA A 109 24.13 7.88 15.88
N GLY A 110 23.87 8.97 15.15
CA GLY A 110 23.72 10.33 15.67
C GLY A 110 22.27 10.74 15.96
N LEU A 111 21.29 9.88 15.66
CA LEU A 111 19.89 10.12 15.99
C LEU A 111 19.59 9.66 17.43
N ARG A 112 18.57 10.24 18.04
CA ARG A 112 18.10 9.82 19.38
C ARG A 112 17.50 8.43 19.34
N THR A 113 17.52 7.73 20.44
CA THR A 113 17.00 6.34 20.57
C THR A 113 15.48 6.23 20.36
N GLU A 114 14.74 7.32 20.60
CA GLU A 114 13.30 7.41 20.41
C GLU A 114 12.89 7.56 18.92
N VAL A 115 13.84 8.00 18.09
CA VAL A 115 13.62 8.13 16.63
C VAL A 115 13.60 6.74 16.02
N LYS A 116 12.51 6.43 15.31
CA LYS A 116 12.40 5.17 14.59
C LYS A 116 13.36 5.12 13.40
N GLU A 117 13.63 3.93 12.91
CA GLU A 117 14.49 3.72 11.76
C GLU A 117 13.98 4.45 10.52
N PRO A 118 14.83 5.28 9.85
CA PRO A 118 14.44 5.93 8.61
C PRO A 118 14.09 4.93 7.52
N ARG A 119 12.93 5.13 6.89
CA ARG A 119 12.45 4.32 5.77
C ARG A 119 12.75 5.02 4.46
N VAL A 120 13.47 4.34 3.58
CA VAL A 120 13.80 4.84 2.23
C VAL A 120 12.79 4.29 1.23
N LEU A 121 12.02 5.19 0.65
CA LEU A 121 11.00 4.90 -0.35
C LEU A 121 11.43 5.51 -1.68
N ARG A 122 11.34 4.74 -2.76
CA ARG A 122 11.52 5.28 -4.11
C ARG A 122 10.17 5.80 -4.58
N PHE A 123 10.15 7.00 -5.11
CA PHE A 123 8.95 7.54 -5.73
C PHE A 123 8.69 6.80 -7.04
N ASP A 124 7.53 6.17 -7.11
CA ASP A 124 7.05 5.50 -8.31
C ASP A 124 5.74 6.18 -8.73
N PRO A 125 5.72 6.95 -9.83
CA PRO A 125 4.51 7.59 -10.31
C PRO A 125 3.46 6.58 -10.79
N SER A 126 3.86 5.35 -11.09
CA SER A 126 2.96 4.25 -11.45
C SER A 126 2.29 3.60 -10.23
N ALA A 127 2.81 3.86 -9.01
CA ALA A 127 2.26 3.37 -7.75
C ALA A 127 0.92 4.04 -7.34
N ARG A 128 0.16 4.55 -8.33
CA ARG A 128 -1.20 5.05 -8.09
C ARG A 128 -2.17 3.89 -7.97
N ALA A 129 -3.21 4.08 -7.15
CA ALA A 129 -4.31 3.15 -7.11
C ALA A 129 -4.99 3.09 -8.50
N ILE A 130 -4.92 1.93 -9.14
CA ILE A 130 -5.55 1.67 -10.45
C ILE A 130 -7.01 1.29 -10.30
N TRP A 131 -7.41 0.85 -9.13
CA TRP A 131 -8.75 0.42 -8.83
C TRP A 131 -9.06 0.63 -7.35
N SER A 132 -10.30 1.01 -7.05
CA SER A 132 -10.72 1.13 -5.66
C SER A 132 -12.17 0.72 -5.50
N VAL A 133 -12.47 0.11 -4.34
CA VAL A 133 -13.80 -0.34 -3.94
C VAL A 133 -14.15 0.23 -2.58
N ALA A 134 -15.37 0.72 -2.44
CA ALA A 134 -15.93 1.15 -1.17
C ALA A 134 -16.78 0.03 -0.57
N VAL A 135 -16.63 -0.19 0.72
CA VAL A 135 -17.53 -0.98 1.54
C VAL A 135 -18.47 -0.02 2.24
N LEU A 136 -19.76 -0.17 1.98
CA LEU A 136 -20.81 0.72 2.43
C LEU A 136 -21.89 -0.08 3.18
N PRO A 137 -22.55 0.50 4.19
CA PRO A 137 -23.75 -0.08 4.75
C PRO A 137 -24.88 -0.06 3.68
N GLU A 138 -25.64 -1.12 3.60
CA GLU A 138 -26.84 -1.18 2.75
C GLU A 138 -27.87 -0.14 3.18
N ASP A 139 -28.03 0.01 4.49
CA ASP A 139 -28.94 0.97 5.10
C ASP A 139 -28.17 2.15 5.68
N LYS A 140 -28.53 3.38 5.26
CA LYS A 140 -27.86 4.62 5.67
C LYS A 140 -27.88 4.86 7.20
N ASN A 141 -28.84 4.26 7.89
CA ASN A 141 -29.04 4.38 9.33
C ASN A 141 -28.44 3.20 10.12
N SER A 142 -27.79 2.26 9.46
CA SER A 142 -27.17 1.13 10.13
C SER A 142 -25.95 1.62 10.95
N GLN A 143 -26.04 1.50 12.27
CA GLN A 143 -24.89 1.65 13.17
C GLN A 143 -24.04 0.35 13.16
N ALA A 144 -23.69 -0.12 11.98
CA ALA A 144 -22.86 -1.30 11.87
C ALA A 144 -21.46 -1.02 12.48
N ASN A 145 -20.97 -2.00 13.20
CA ASN A 145 -19.70 -1.89 13.94
C ASN A 145 -18.52 -1.66 12.95
N ALA A 146 -18.09 -0.41 12.85
CA ALA A 146 -17.00 -0.01 11.93
C ALA A 146 -15.67 -0.76 12.22
N VAL A 147 -15.44 -1.13 13.47
CA VAL A 147 -14.27 -1.90 13.90
C VAL A 147 -14.34 -3.33 13.35
N GLU A 148 -15.49 -3.96 13.49
CA GLU A 148 -15.70 -5.33 13.00
C GLU A 148 -15.60 -5.41 11.47
N LEU A 149 -16.20 -4.44 10.78
CA LEU A 149 -16.05 -4.29 9.33
C LEU A 149 -14.59 -4.12 8.92
N THR A 150 -13.85 -3.25 9.61
CA THR A 150 -12.44 -3.01 9.31
C THR A 150 -11.61 -4.28 9.52
N ASN A 151 -11.87 -5.04 10.55
CA ASN A 151 -11.20 -6.31 10.81
C ASN A 151 -11.52 -7.34 9.72
N TRP A 152 -12.79 -7.49 9.36
CA TRP A 152 -13.20 -8.37 8.28
C TRP A 152 -12.58 -7.98 6.95
N ALA A 153 -12.60 -6.69 6.61
CA ALA A 153 -12.01 -6.18 5.39
C ALA A 153 -10.49 -6.44 5.32
N ASN A 154 -9.77 -6.26 6.44
CA ASN A 154 -8.33 -6.53 6.49
C ASN A 154 -8.00 -8.03 6.41
N GLN A 155 -8.80 -8.88 7.07
CA GLN A 155 -8.51 -10.31 7.15
C GLN A 155 -9.00 -11.09 5.93
N THR A 156 -10.06 -10.64 5.30
CA THR A 156 -10.74 -11.38 4.22
C THR A 156 -10.65 -10.65 2.89
N LEU A 157 -11.25 -9.46 2.78
CA LEU A 157 -11.35 -8.73 1.52
C LEU A 157 -9.99 -8.31 0.99
N LYS A 158 -9.17 -7.69 1.84
CA LYS A 158 -7.82 -7.25 1.47
C LYS A 158 -6.98 -8.43 0.97
N LYS A 159 -6.93 -9.53 1.71
CA LYS A 159 -6.16 -10.73 1.32
C LYS A 159 -6.66 -11.34 0.01
N ARG A 160 -7.97 -11.34 -0.21
CA ARG A 160 -8.53 -11.85 -1.47
C ARG A 160 -8.12 -10.98 -2.66
N LEU A 161 -8.12 -9.66 -2.50
CA LEU A 161 -7.68 -8.72 -3.54
C LEU A 161 -6.16 -8.81 -3.77
N GLU A 162 -5.36 -8.96 -2.71
CA GLU A 162 -3.89 -9.15 -2.81
C GLU A 162 -3.51 -10.43 -3.56
N ASN A 163 -4.34 -11.46 -3.52
CA ASN A 163 -4.11 -12.72 -4.23
C ASN A 163 -4.45 -12.66 -5.73
N VAL A 164 -5.01 -11.55 -6.22
CA VAL A 164 -5.26 -11.36 -7.65
C VAL A 164 -3.92 -11.13 -8.35
N ARG A 165 -3.69 -11.87 -9.43
CA ARG A 165 -2.44 -11.75 -10.21
C ARG A 165 -2.22 -10.31 -10.68
N GLY A 166 -1.02 -9.81 -10.47
CA GLY A 166 -0.61 -8.47 -10.87
C GLY A 166 -0.96 -7.36 -9.86
N VAL A 167 -1.56 -7.70 -8.72
CA VAL A 167 -1.74 -6.78 -7.60
C VAL A 167 -0.42 -6.62 -6.84
N GLY A 168 0.02 -5.39 -6.64
CA GLY A 168 1.22 -5.06 -5.89
C GLY A 168 0.94 -4.82 -4.41
N SER A 169 -0.10 -4.02 -4.12
CA SER A 169 -0.51 -3.74 -2.74
C SER A 169 -1.98 -3.34 -2.66
N VAL A 170 -2.57 -3.55 -1.49
CA VAL A 170 -3.92 -3.11 -1.16
C VAL A 170 -3.88 -2.28 0.13
N THR A 171 -4.30 -1.03 0.03
CA THR A 171 -4.36 -0.09 1.16
C THR A 171 -5.79 0.13 1.59
N VAL A 172 -6.05 0.10 2.89
CA VAL A 172 -7.36 0.36 3.48
C VAL A 172 -7.39 1.78 4.03
N VAL A 173 -8.37 2.58 3.62
CA VAL A 173 -8.57 3.98 4.01
C VAL A 173 -9.95 4.14 4.65
N GLY A 174 -10.05 4.98 5.69
CA GLY A 174 -11.30 5.22 6.40
C GLY A 174 -11.70 4.09 7.37
N GLY A 175 -10.80 3.15 7.59
CA GLY A 175 -11.01 2.06 8.55
C GLY A 175 -10.76 2.50 9.99
N THR A 176 -11.45 1.83 10.91
CA THR A 176 -11.29 2.03 12.34
C THR A 176 -10.75 0.75 12.96
N LYS A 177 -9.52 0.77 13.46
CA LYS A 177 -8.91 -0.38 14.11
C LYS A 177 -9.39 -0.47 15.57
N ARG A 178 -9.53 -1.68 16.08
CA ARG A 178 -9.76 -1.90 17.50
C ARG A 178 -8.46 -1.70 18.27
N GLU A 179 -8.52 -0.97 19.36
CA GLU A 179 -7.42 -0.87 20.32
C GLU A 179 -7.94 -0.88 21.74
N ILE A 180 -7.07 -1.25 22.67
CA ILE A 180 -7.35 -1.19 24.10
C ILE A 180 -6.60 0.02 24.65
N ASN A 181 -7.36 1.04 25.03
CA ASN A 181 -6.85 2.29 25.56
C ASN A 181 -6.71 2.21 27.07
N LEU A 182 -5.54 2.56 27.59
CA LEU A 182 -5.23 2.64 29.01
C LEU A 182 -5.10 4.10 29.41
N TYR A 183 -6.15 4.65 30.03
CA TYR A 183 -6.15 6.01 30.55
C TYR A 183 -5.57 6.02 31.94
N LEU A 184 -4.36 6.51 32.10
CA LEU A 184 -3.68 6.57 33.38
C LEU A 184 -4.31 7.64 34.27
N ASN A 185 -4.50 7.32 35.57
CA ASN A 185 -4.95 8.27 36.57
C ASN A 185 -3.74 8.88 37.29
N PRO A 186 -3.42 10.18 37.05
CA PRO A 186 -2.23 10.81 37.64
C PRO A 186 -2.25 10.81 39.19
N GLN A 187 -3.41 11.02 39.79
CA GLN A 187 -3.57 11.06 41.25
C GLN A 187 -3.34 9.67 41.89
N ALA A 188 -3.82 8.61 41.23
CA ALA A 188 -3.57 7.25 41.66
C ALA A 188 -2.09 6.87 41.50
N LEU A 189 -1.47 7.26 40.41
CA LEU A 189 -0.04 7.04 40.17
C LEU A 189 0.81 7.71 41.24
N GLU A 190 0.51 8.95 41.58
CA GLU A 190 1.20 9.70 42.65
C GLU A 190 1.02 9.04 44.03
N SER A 191 -0.22 8.66 44.37
CA SER A 191 -0.52 8.04 45.67
C SER A 191 0.18 6.69 45.87
N PHE A 192 0.36 5.92 44.82
CA PHE A 192 1.12 4.66 44.84
C PHE A 192 2.62 4.87 44.56
N GLY A 193 3.04 6.09 44.22
CA GLY A 193 4.44 6.42 43.87
C GLY A 193 4.94 5.66 42.64
N ILE A 194 4.09 5.48 41.63
CA ILE A 194 4.36 4.77 40.36
C ILE A 194 4.47 5.80 39.23
N THR A 195 5.46 5.64 38.35
CA THR A 195 5.60 6.47 37.17
C THR A 195 4.86 5.88 35.96
N ALA A 196 4.48 6.72 35.00
CA ALA A 196 3.87 6.27 33.77
C ALA A 196 4.75 5.26 33.00
N ASP A 197 6.08 5.46 33.00
CA ASP A 197 7.05 4.57 32.38
C ASP A 197 7.04 3.16 32.98
N GLN A 198 6.85 3.07 34.31
CA GLN A 198 6.71 1.77 35.00
C GLN A 198 5.46 1.03 34.53
N VAL A 199 4.35 1.76 34.30
CA VAL A 199 3.12 1.17 33.77
C VAL A 199 3.34 0.67 32.35
N VAL A 200 3.94 1.50 31.48
CA VAL A 200 4.25 1.14 30.08
C VAL A 200 5.16 -0.09 30.02
N ALA A 201 6.21 -0.12 30.85
CA ALA A 201 7.15 -1.25 30.92
C ALA A 201 6.45 -2.55 31.36
N ALA A 202 5.60 -2.47 32.41
CA ALA A 202 4.85 -3.62 32.90
C ALA A 202 3.89 -4.18 31.86
N VAL A 203 3.11 -3.31 31.19
CA VAL A 203 2.19 -3.73 30.12
C VAL A 203 2.94 -4.35 28.96
N ARG A 204 4.07 -3.77 28.56
CA ARG A 204 4.90 -4.30 27.46
C ARG A 204 5.47 -5.66 27.77
N ASN A 205 5.93 -5.88 29.02
CA ASN A 205 6.52 -7.13 29.43
C ASN A 205 5.51 -8.26 29.59
N GLU A 206 4.30 -7.95 30.06
CA GLU A 206 3.24 -8.94 30.28
C GLU A 206 2.40 -9.24 29.03
N ASN A 207 2.39 -8.34 28.04
CA ASN A 207 1.59 -8.49 26.81
C ASN A 207 2.46 -8.84 25.60
N GLN A 208 3.25 -9.89 25.70
CA GLN A 208 4.10 -10.36 24.59
C GLN A 208 4.17 -11.88 24.55
N ASP A 209 4.24 -12.43 23.33
CA ASP A 209 4.49 -13.85 23.13
C ASP A 209 6.00 -14.10 23.17
N LEU A 210 6.44 -14.99 24.04
CA LEU A 210 7.85 -15.32 24.22
C LEU A 210 8.13 -16.74 23.77
N PRO A 211 9.04 -16.94 22.80
CA PRO A 211 9.57 -18.26 22.52
C PRO A 211 10.49 -18.67 23.67
N VAL A 212 10.14 -19.74 24.37
CA VAL A 212 10.92 -20.27 25.52
C VAL A 212 12.02 -21.22 25.06
N GLY A 213 11.85 -21.83 23.89
CA GLY A 213 12.81 -22.79 23.35
C GLY A 213 12.15 -24.03 22.77
N SER A 214 12.94 -25.07 22.54
CA SER A 214 12.46 -26.37 22.05
C SER A 214 12.87 -27.49 23.00
N VAL A 215 11.94 -28.38 23.28
CA VAL A 215 12.22 -29.64 23.96
C VAL A 215 12.42 -30.71 22.87
N ARG A 216 13.63 -31.22 22.78
CA ARG A 216 14.00 -32.29 21.86
C ARG A 216 13.97 -33.62 22.56
N ASN A 217 13.23 -34.58 22.03
CA ASN A 217 13.25 -35.97 22.39
C ASN A 217 13.60 -36.79 21.14
N LEU A 218 14.04 -38.01 21.30
CA LEU A 218 14.44 -38.89 20.18
C LEU A 218 13.37 -39.08 19.09
N GLU A 219 12.10 -38.81 19.42
CA GLU A 219 10.97 -38.99 18.49
C GLU A 219 10.31 -37.70 18.03
N GLN A 220 10.45 -36.57 18.73
CA GLN A 220 9.74 -35.31 18.42
C GLN A 220 10.48 -34.08 18.90
N ASP A 221 10.53 -33.05 18.03
CA ASP A 221 10.91 -31.69 18.41
C ASP A 221 9.62 -30.90 18.74
N ARG A 222 9.48 -30.44 19.99
CA ARG A 222 8.36 -29.59 20.44
C ARG A 222 8.86 -28.20 20.75
N VAL A 223 8.33 -27.22 20.03
CA VAL A 223 8.57 -25.81 20.34
C VAL A 223 7.67 -25.42 21.52
N VAL A 224 8.29 -24.87 22.57
CA VAL A 224 7.59 -24.32 23.73
C VAL A 224 7.56 -22.81 23.60
N GLN A 225 6.36 -22.24 23.54
CA GLN A 225 6.17 -20.80 23.55
C GLN A 225 5.14 -20.40 24.61
N ILE A 226 5.33 -19.25 25.22
CA ILE A 226 4.36 -18.64 26.12
C ILE A 226 3.54 -17.65 25.29
N ASN A 227 2.24 -17.91 25.13
CA ASN A 227 1.30 -17.01 24.50
C ASN A 227 0.71 -16.11 25.61
N ALA A 228 1.40 -15.04 25.92
CA ALA A 228 0.98 -14.09 26.97
C ALA A 228 0.26 -12.86 26.42
N ARG A 229 0.07 -12.78 25.07
CA ARG A 229 -0.64 -11.68 24.45
C ARG A 229 -2.11 -11.66 24.87
N MET A 230 -2.51 -10.62 25.59
CA MET A 230 -3.85 -10.43 26.11
C MET A 230 -4.81 -10.01 24.99
N LYS A 231 -6.02 -10.59 25.00
CA LYS A 231 -7.04 -10.34 23.96
C LYS A 231 -8.27 -9.61 24.50
N ARG A 232 -8.53 -9.72 25.79
CA ARG A 232 -9.70 -9.15 26.47
C ARG A 232 -9.28 -8.03 27.40
N PRO A 233 -10.08 -6.96 27.53
CA PRO A 233 -9.79 -5.85 28.43
C PRO A 233 -9.59 -6.29 29.89
N GLU A 234 -10.35 -7.31 30.32
CA GLU A 234 -10.28 -7.83 31.70
C GLU A 234 -8.91 -8.45 32.03
N ASP A 235 -8.24 -9.01 31.03
CA ASP A 235 -6.92 -9.62 31.19
C ASP A 235 -5.88 -8.53 31.53
N PHE A 236 -5.99 -7.34 30.92
CA PHE A 236 -5.13 -6.19 31.21
C PHE A 236 -5.33 -5.65 32.62
N ALA A 237 -6.54 -5.68 33.15
CA ALA A 237 -6.84 -5.17 34.49
C ALA A 237 -5.99 -5.82 35.57
N ASN A 238 -5.63 -7.08 35.39
CA ASN A 238 -4.89 -7.89 36.37
C ASN A 238 -3.36 -7.78 36.25
N ILE A 239 -2.82 -7.03 35.30
CA ILE A 239 -1.36 -6.81 35.17
C ILE A 239 -0.83 -6.19 36.44
N ILE A 240 0.24 -6.76 37.00
CA ILE A 240 0.93 -6.22 38.15
C ILE A 240 1.92 -5.15 37.66
N VAL A 241 1.63 -3.90 38.00
CA VAL A 241 2.45 -2.75 37.60
C VAL A 241 3.65 -2.57 38.50
N ALA A 242 3.45 -2.78 39.82
CA ALA A 242 4.49 -2.67 40.81
C ALA A 242 4.16 -3.52 42.05
N ARG A 243 5.17 -3.77 42.89
CA ARG A 243 5.02 -4.36 44.21
C ARG A 243 5.59 -3.41 45.25
N ARG A 244 4.79 -3.02 46.24
CA ARG A 244 5.22 -2.17 47.35
C ARG A 244 4.77 -2.75 48.69
N GLY A 245 5.70 -2.85 49.64
CA GLY A 245 5.39 -3.41 50.96
C GLY A 245 4.81 -4.83 50.91
N GLY A 246 5.14 -5.63 49.91
CA GLY A 246 4.59 -6.98 49.69
C GLY A 246 3.24 -7.01 48.97
N ALA A 247 2.55 -5.87 48.81
CA ALA A 247 1.30 -5.79 48.07
C ALA A 247 1.53 -5.57 46.57
N ALA A 248 0.78 -6.31 45.74
CA ALA A 248 0.79 -6.13 44.31
C ALA A 248 -0.18 -5.01 43.91
N ILE A 249 0.35 -4.00 43.22
CA ILE A 249 -0.47 -2.92 42.64
C ILE A 249 -0.81 -3.32 41.21
N ARG A 250 -2.11 -3.42 40.92
CA ARG A 250 -2.63 -3.87 39.60
C ARG A 250 -3.01 -2.68 38.73
N LEU A 251 -3.02 -2.90 37.41
CA LEU A 251 -3.28 -1.87 36.43
C LEU A 251 -4.64 -1.17 36.61
N PHE A 252 -5.71 -1.91 36.97
CA PHE A 252 -7.04 -1.31 37.23
C PHE A 252 -7.06 -0.28 38.36
N GLN A 253 -6.08 -0.31 39.27
CA GLN A 253 -5.98 0.65 40.39
C GLN A 253 -5.39 2.00 39.95
N VAL A 254 -4.65 2.03 38.85
CA VAL A 254 -3.91 3.21 38.34
C VAL A 254 -4.34 3.64 36.95
N ALA A 255 -5.16 2.85 36.27
CA ALA A 255 -5.64 3.14 34.90
C ALA A 255 -7.09 2.68 34.70
N GLN A 256 -7.80 3.41 33.88
CA GLN A 256 -9.07 2.98 33.29
C GLN A 256 -8.80 2.30 31.96
N ILE A 257 -9.32 1.08 31.81
CA ILE A 257 -9.15 0.27 30.59
C ILE A 257 -10.40 0.39 29.75
N ASN A 258 -10.24 0.84 28.52
CA ASN A 258 -11.34 1.01 27.58
C ASN A 258 -11.07 0.22 26.30
N ASP A 259 -11.97 -0.70 25.96
CA ASP A 259 -11.99 -1.37 24.65
C ASP A 259 -12.71 -0.46 23.66
N GLY A 260 -11.96 0.09 22.73
CA GLY A 260 -12.47 1.12 21.87
C GLY A 260 -11.91 1.04 20.46
N ALA A 261 -12.13 2.12 19.78
CA ALA A 261 -11.62 2.36 18.44
C ALA A 261 -10.37 3.23 18.51
N GLN A 262 -9.41 2.94 17.67
CA GLN A 262 -8.27 3.83 17.43
C GLN A 262 -8.77 5.19 16.96
N GLU A 263 -8.09 6.24 17.35
CA GLU A 263 -8.35 7.57 16.82
C GLU A 263 -8.28 7.56 15.27
N ALA A 264 -9.25 8.23 14.63
CA ALA A 264 -9.37 8.16 13.18
C ALA A 264 -8.22 8.91 12.50
N GLU A 265 -7.28 8.18 11.91
CA GLU A 265 -6.16 8.71 11.13
C GLU A 265 -6.56 9.13 9.71
N SER A 266 -7.66 8.57 9.20
CA SER A 266 -8.14 8.83 7.85
C SER A 266 -9.66 8.77 7.78
N LEU A 267 -10.23 9.57 6.89
CA LEU A 267 -11.66 9.60 6.60
C LEU A 267 -11.88 9.33 5.11
N ALA A 268 -12.67 8.32 4.78
CA ALA A 268 -13.15 8.10 3.43
C ALA A 268 -14.65 8.36 3.35
N LEU A 269 -15.05 9.13 2.35
CA LEU A 269 -16.44 9.45 2.05
C LEU A 269 -16.77 8.99 0.64
N PHE A 270 -17.90 8.30 0.51
CA PHE A 270 -18.49 7.95 -0.77
C PHE A 270 -19.90 8.54 -0.85
N ASN A 271 -20.14 9.47 -1.76
CA ASN A 271 -21.40 10.21 -1.89
C ASN A 271 -21.90 10.83 -0.56
N GLY A 272 -20.96 11.38 0.23
CA GLY A 272 -21.26 12.02 1.52
C GLY A 272 -21.46 11.05 2.69
N GLN A 273 -21.36 9.75 2.47
CA GLN A 273 -21.45 8.72 3.53
C GLN A 273 -20.05 8.22 3.90
N ARG A 274 -19.85 7.94 5.18
CA ARG A 274 -18.61 7.26 5.62
C ARG A 274 -18.53 5.88 5.00
N ALA A 275 -17.37 5.59 4.44
CA ALA A 275 -17.07 4.34 3.77
C ALA A 275 -15.72 3.79 4.21
N LEU A 276 -15.54 2.49 4.09
CA LEU A 276 -14.22 1.87 4.10
C LEU A 276 -13.80 1.68 2.65
N VAL A 277 -12.69 2.29 2.25
CA VAL A 277 -12.22 2.22 0.85
C VAL A 277 -10.94 1.38 0.79
N LEU A 278 -10.94 0.38 -0.08
CA LEU A 278 -9.75 -0.39 -0.42
C LEU A 278 -9.21 0.13 -1.76
N GLN A 279 -7.97 0.58 -1.73
CA GLN A 279 -7.25 1.09 -2.90
C GLN A 279 -6.22 0.06 -3.32
N VAL A 280 -6.24 -0.32 -4.59
CA VAL A 280 -5.38 -1.35 -5.15
C VAL A 280 -4.37 -0.72 -6.09
N GLN A 281 -3.10 -0.99 -5.84
CA GLN A 281 -1.98 -0.66 -6.71
C GLN A 281 -1.55 -1.92 -7.46
N LYS A 282 -1.19 -1.79 -8.73
CA LYS A 282 -0.65 -2.91 -9.51
C LYS A 282 0.84 -3.12 -9.23
N SER A 283 1.32 -4.33 -9.49
CA SER A 283 2.75 -4.59 -9.58
C SER A 283 3.36 -3.89 -10.80
N GLN A 284 4.63 -3.58 -10.73
CA GLN A 284 5.37 -3.00 -11.86
C GLN A 284 5.26 -3.93 -13.07
N ASP A 285 5.16 -3.37 -14.28
CA ASP A 285 5.11 -4.08 -15.56
C ASP A 285 3.88 -4.99 -15.80
N GLU A 286 2.87 -4.94 -14.94
CA GLU A 286 1.61 -5.69 -15.15
C GLU A 286 0.59 -4.88 -15.95
N ASN A 287 -0.25 -5.58 -16.71
CA ASN A 287 -1.29 -4.96 -17.55
C ASN A 287 -2.48 -4.50 -16.70
N THR A 288 -2.73 -3.18 -16.69
CA THR A 288 -3.81 -2.56 -15.89
C THR A 288 -5.18 -3.16 -16.19
N ILE A 289 -5.50 -3.45 -17.45
CA ILE A 289 -6.82 -4.01 -17.84
C ILE A 289 -7.00 -5.40 -17.25
N GLN A 290 -5.99 -6.27 -17.36
CA GLN A 290 -6.06 -7.65 -16.88
C GLN A 290 -6.16 -7.69 -15.35
N VAL A 291 -5.40 -6.83 -14.65
CA VAL A 291 -5.46 -6.73 -13.20
C VAL A 291 -6.84 -6.28 -12.74
N VAL A 292 -7.40 -5.24 -13.37
CA VAL A 292 -8.74 -4.74 -13.02
C VAL A 292 -9.83 -5.76 -13.33
N ASP A 293 -9.72 -6.53 -14.41
CA ASP A 293 -10.67 -7.63 -14.71
C ASP A 293 -10.64 -8.70 -13.62
N GLY A 294 -9.43 -9.07 -13.17
CA GLY A 294 -9.27 -9.98 -12.03
C GLY A 294 -9.86 -9.43 -10.72
N LEU A 295 -9.67 -8.12 -10.46
CA LEU A 295 -10.22 -7.45 -9.29
C LEU A 295 -11.75 -7.36 -9.32
N ASN A 296 -12.35 -7.06 -10.48
CA ASN A 296 -13.80 -7.03 -10.64
C ASN A 296 -14.41 -8.42 -10.39
N LYS A 297 -13.77 -9.48 -10.91
CA LYS A 297 -14.18 -10.85 -10.64
C LYS A 297 -14.08 -11.20 -9.15
N ALA A 298 -12.97 -10.85 -8.51
CA ALA A 298 -12.77 -11.06 -7.07
C ALA A 298 -13.81 -10.29 -6.24
N ARG A 299 -14.15 -9.04 -6.63
CA ARG A 299 -15.20 -8.25 -5.99
C ARG A 299 -16.56 -8.96 -6.08
N ASP A 300 -16.94 -9.44 -7.26
CA ASP A 300 -18.23 -10.09 -7.47
C ASP A 300 -18.36 -11.40 -6.66
N GLU A 301 -17.27 -12.17 -6.56
CA GLU A 301 -17.19 -13.33 -5.68
C GLU A 301 -17.35 -12.92 -4.20
N MET A 302 -16.67 -11.85 -3.79
CA MET A 302 -16.70 -11.36 -2.41
C MET A 302 -18.03 -10.72 -2.01
N GLN A 303 -18.77 -10.15 -2.96
CA GLN A 303 -20.12 -9.61 -2.71
C GLN A 303 -21.07 -10.66 -2.11
N SER A 304 -20.94 -11.91 -2.55
CA SER A 304 -21.76 -13.02 -2.02
C SER A 304 -21.33 -13.49 -0.62
N LEU A 305 -20.09 -13.18 -0.22
CA LEU A 305 -19.48 -13.55 1.08
C LEU A 305 -19.51 -12.41 2.10
N MET A 306 -20.11 -11.27 1.73
CA MET A 306 -20.18 -10.10 2.60
C MET A 306 -21.01 -10.39 3.85
N PRO A 307 -20.64 -9.83 5.01
CA PRO A 307 -21.52 -9.78 6.16
C PRO A 307 -22.83 -9.06 5.80
N LYS A 308 -23.96 -9.54 6.34
CA LYS A 308 -25.28 -8.96 6.07
C LYS A 308 -25.31 -7.47 6.41
N GLY A 309 -25.95 -6.68 5.55
CA GLY A 309 -26.10 -5.23 5.74
C GLY A 309 -24.96 -4.40 5.15
N TRP A 310 -24.03 -5.02 4.40
CA TRP A 310 -22.93 -4.35 3.72
C TRP A 310 -22.89 -4.66 2.22
N LYS A 311 -22.45 -3.69 1.42
CA LYS A 311 -22.28 -3.83 -0.02
C LYS A 311 -20.94 -3.25 -0.50
N LEU A 312 -20.47 -3.77 -1.64
CA LEU A 312 -19.31 -3.30 -2.35
C LEU A 312 -19.72 -2.42 -3.54
N GLU A 313 -19.13 -1.25 -3.63
CA GLU A 313 -19.34 -0.31 -4.74
C GLU A 313 -18.00 0.09 -5.35
N ASN A 314 -17.90 0.06 -6.68
CA ASN A 314 -16.70 0.55 -7.36
C ASN A 314 -16.61 2.07 -7.23
N VAL A 315 -15.43 2.55 -6.81
CA VAL A 315 -15.14 3.98 -6.69
C VAL A 315 -14.35 4.45 -7.91
N THR A 316 -13.26 3.74 -8.20
CA THR A 316 -12.35 4.09 -9.31
C THR A 316 -12.03 2.85 -10.13
N ASP A 317 -12.06 3.00 -11.45
CA ASP A 317 -11.63 1.99 -12.41
C ASP A 317 -10.69 2.61 -13.44
N GLY A 318 -9.39 2.44 -13.22
CA GLY A 318 -8.32 2.96 -14.08
C GLY A 318 -8.22 2.25 -15.44
N SER A 319 -8.88 1.10 -15.63
CA SER A 319 -8.91 0.42 -16.93
C SER A 319 -9.83 1.09 -17.93
N ARG A 320 -10.84 1.85 -17.47
CA ARG A 320 -11.85 2.46 -18.31
C ARG A 320 -11.29 3.42 -19.37
N PRO A 321 -10.48 4.44 -19.00
CA PRO A 321 -9.86 5.33 -20.01
C PRO A 321 -8.94 4.58 -20.95
N ILE A 322 -8.22 3.56 -20.47
CA ILE A 322 -7.32 2.75 -21.28
C ILE A 322 -8.11 1.95 -22.31
N ARG A 323 -9.21 1.31 -21.93
CA ARG A 323 -10.10 0.57 -22.86
C ARG A 323 -10.62 1.47 -23.95
N VAL A 324 -11.12 2.66 -23.60
CA VAL A 324 -11.62 3.63 -24.57
C VAL A 324 -10.51 4.05 -25.56
N ALA A 325 -9.31 4.33 -25.07
CA ALA A 325 -8.18 4.69 -25.91
C ALA A 325 -7.80 3.55 -26.87
N VAL A 326 -7.72 2.31 -26.37
CA VAL A 326 -7.40 1.12 -27.18
C VAL A 326 -8.46 0.87 -28.25
N ASP A 327 -9.73 0.96 -27.89
CA ASP A 327 -10.83 0.76 -28.84
C ASP A 327 -10.84 1.83 -29.93
N ASN A 328 -10.55 3.09 -29.58
CA ASN A 328 -10.41 4.17 -30.56
C ASN A 328 -9.25 3.93 -31.53
N VAL A 329 -8.07 3.51 -31.02
CA VAL A 329 -6.91 3.17 -31.86
C VAL A 329 -7.23 2.00 -32.78
N LYS A 330 -7.85 0.93 -32.27
CA LYS A 330 -8.28 -0.22 -33.07
C LYS A 330 -9.22 0.21 -34.20
N ARG A 331 -10.22 1.01 -33.86
CA ARG A 331 -11.19 1.52 -34.84
C ARG A 331 -10.52 2.33 -35.95
N THR A 332 -9.66 3.28 -35.56
CA THR A 332 -8.91 4.11 -36.52
C THR A 332 -8.01 3.28 -37.43
N LEU A 333 -7.33 2.24 -36.90
CA LEU A 333 -6.50 1.34 -37.68
C LEU A 333 -7.33 0.53 -38.67
N ILE A 334 -8.49 0.00 -38.28
CA ILE A 334 -9.40 -0.75 -39.13
C ILE A 334 -9.96 0.16 -40.24
N GLU A 335 -10.44 1.34 -39.89
CA GLU A 335 -10.97 2.34 -40.81
C GLU A 335 -9.90 2.76 -41.84
N GLY A 336 -8.67 3.04 -41.35
CA GLY A 336 -7.53 3.39 -42.21
C GLY A 336 -7.11 2.25 -43.15
N ALA A 337 -7.09 1.01 -42.67
CA ALA A 337 -6.79 -0.17 -43.49
C ALA A 337 -7.85 -0.39 -44.55
N LEU A 338 -9.14 -0.29 -44.20
CA LEU A 338 -10.24 -0.41 -45.15
C LEU A 338 -10.20 0.68 -46.21
N LEU A 339 -9.92 1.94 -45.81
CA LEU A 339 -9.78 3.05 -46.77
C LEU A 339 -8.61 2.85 -47.70
N THR A 340 -7.46 2.39 -47.20
CA THR A 340 -6.28 2.08 -48.01
C THR A 340 -6.56 0.97 -49.02
N ILE A 341 -7.21 -0.12 -48.60
CA ILE A 341 -7.62 -1.21 -49.47
C ILE A 341 -8.56 -0.69 -50.58
N LEU A 342 -9.54 0.13 -50.22
CA LEU A 342 -10.50 0.72 -51.14
C LEU A 342 -9.79 1.59 -52.18
N ILE A 343 -8.88 2.46 -51.78
CA ILE A 343 -8.12 3.33 -52.67
C ILE A 343 -7.25 2.49 -53.62
N VAL A 344 -6.50 1.52 -53.11
CA VAL A 344 -5.67 0.62 -53.92
C VAL A 344 -6.53 -0.15 -54.93
N PHE A 345 -7.69 -0.66 -54.51
CA PHE A 345 -8.62 -1.36 -55.39
C PHE A 345 -9.15 -0.46 -56.53
N LEU A 346 -9.54 0.79 -56.20
CA LEU A 346 -9.98 1.76 -57.20
C LEU A 346 -8.86 2.10 -58.19
N PHE A 347 -7.64 2.34 -57.73
CA PHE A 347 -6.49 2.62 -58.62
C PHE A 347 -6.14 1.44 -59.52
N LEU A 348 -6.11 0.22 -58.98
CA LEU A 348 -5.86 -0.98 -59.78
C LEU A 348 -6.96 -1.20 -60.82
N ASN A 349 -8.22 -0.97 -60.47
CA ASN A 349 -9.35 -1.15 -61.36
C ASN A 349 -9.39 -0.07 -62.46
N ILE A 350 -8.95 1.18 -62.17
CA ILE A 350 -8.91 2.28 -63.13
C ILE A 350 -7.73 2.17 -64.11
N TYR A 351 -6.56 1.72 -63.64
CA TYR A 351 -5.34 1.71 -64.43
C TYR A 351 -4.99 0.36 -65.07
N VAL A 352 -5.37 -0.76 -64.48
CA VAL A 352 -4.99 -2.10 -64.98
C VAL A 352 -6.01 -2.66 -65.96
N VAL A 353 -7.30 -2.40 -65.77
CA VAL A 353 -8.36 -2.92 -66.66
C VAL A 353 -8.33 -2.29 -68.06
N PRO A 354 -7.99 -0.99 -68.29
CA PRO A 354 -7.89 -0.43 -69.65
C PRO A 354 -6.65 -0.87 -70.44
N ILE A 355 -5.61 -1.42 -69.78
CA ILE A 355 -4.36 -1.84 -70.51
C ILE A 355 -4.49 -3.24 -71.07
N TYR A 356 -5.51 -4.02 -70.73
CA TYR A 356 -5.78 -5.36 -71.24
C TYR A 356 -6.96 -5.43 -72.24
N LYS A 357 -7.50 -4.32 -72.67
CA LYS A 357 -8.41 -4.17 -73.77
C LYS A 357 -7.66 -3.50 -74.97
#